data_ab88a84452ef318a0b93d57ffc64545b
#
_entry.id   ab88a84452ef318a0b93d57ffc64545b
#
_cell.length_a   1.000
_cell.length_b   1.000
_cell.length_c   1.000
_cell.angle_alpha   90.00
_cell.angle_beta   90.00
_cell.angle_gamma   90.00
#
_symmetry.space_group_name_H-M   'P 1'
#
loop_
_entity.id
_entity.type
_entity.pdbx_description
1 polymer ?
#
loop_
_entity_poly.entity_id
_entity_poly.type
_entity_poly.pdbx_seq_one_letter_code
_entity_poly.pdbx_strand_id
1 'polypeptide(L)'
;MSRKIAIFDTTLRDGEQSPGASMNTEEKLVIARQLIRMNVDVIEAGFPISSPGDFKSVAEIGKLAGDACTVCGLTRAVDKDIEVAAEALKTAKRPRIHTGLGVSPSHLRDKLRMTEDEAVERAVHAVKYARNFVDDVEFYAEDAGRAEQDFLVCIIEAAVKAGATVVNIPDTTGYNMPWDFGARIRDLRERVDGIENVTISVHTHNDLGMATALALESVRNGATQIECTINGLGERAGNTSLEEVVMAIRMHEDELDAHTDVVTKELTRASKLLSSITGINVQPNKAIVGANAFAHSSGIHQDGVLKARDTYEIIDPADVGAGGSQIILSARSGHAALRHRLAELGYTFEDEAFEDIYNRFLEIADQKKEVFDEDLEAMVQERDRELKAVYTLDALQVSCGDPLVPTATATIADELGVSHVLCATGTGPVDAAYKAVDQVVAVRGDLTEFNVKAITRGIDAIGEVTVRITAEDGRVYTGRGADTDIIVSSAKAYVNAINRMIQTARSKEGK
;
A
#
# COMPACT_ATOMS: atom_id res chain seq x y z
N MET A 1 -23.71 -19.39 11.96
CA MET A 1 -22.48 -18.55 12.06
C MET A 1 -21.73 -18.77 10.79
N SER A 2 -21.31 -17.69 10.12
CA SER A 2 -20.51 -17.77 8.92
C SER A 2 -19.18 -18.49 9.17
N ARG A 3 -18.66 -19.15 8.15
CA ARG A 3 -17.43 -19.94 8.22
C ARG A 3 -16.21 -19.00 8.31
N LYS A 4 -15.34 -19.21 9.31
CA LYS A 4 -14.09 -18.45 9.40
C LYS A 4 -13.12 -18.85 8.27
N ILE A 5 -12.58 -17.87 7.57
CA ILE A 5 -11.46 -18.02 6.62
C ILE A 5 -10.19 -17.51 7.29
N ALA A 6 -9.23 -18.40 7.45
CA ALA A 6 -7.92 -18.03 7.99
C ALA A 6 -7.11 -17.23 6.96
N ILE A 7 -6.51 -16.14 7.39
CA ILE A 7 -5.61 -15.33 6.58
C ILE A 7 -4.17 -15.67 6.94
N PHE A 8 -3.49 -16.26 5.96
CA PHE A 8 -2.08 -16.61 6.01
C PHE A 8 -1.29 -15.55 5.23
N ASP A 9 -0.52 -14.73 5.93
CA ASP A 9 0.30 -13.71 5.29
C ASP A 9 1.71 -14.24 4.98
N THR A 10 2.09 -14.22 3.71
CA THR A 10 3.42 -14.61 3.22
C THR A 10 4.25 -13.42 2.72
N THR A 11 3.93 -12.20 3.14
CA THR A 11 4.69 -10.98 2.77
C THR A 11 6.18 -11.13 3.11
N LEU A 12 6.50 -11.75 4.24
CA LEU A 12 7.87 -11.91 4.76
C LEU A 12 8.64 -13.11 4.17
N ARG A 13 7.99 -13.90 3.30
CA ARG A 13 8.63 -15.01 2.58
C ARG A 13 8.47 -14.86 1.06
N ASP A 14 7.28 -15.07 0.51
CA ASP A 14 7.04 -14.99 -0.93
C ASP A 14 7.01 -13.51 -1.41
N GLY A 15 6.46 -12.63 -0.58
CA GLY A 15 6.44 -11.20 -0.86
C GLY A 15 7.84 -10.63 -1.07
N GLU A 16 8.79 -10.94 -0.21
CA GLU A 16 10.17 -10.44 -0.33
C GLU A 16 10.97 -11.06 -1.47
N GLN A 17 10.47 -12.13 -2.11
CA GLN A 17 11.09 -12.69 -3.32
C GLN A 17 10.84 -11.80 -4.55
N SER A 18 9.96 -10.82 -4.46
CA SER A 18 9.82 -9.78 -5.47
C SER A 18 11.14 -9.01 -5.64
N PRO A 19 11.62 -8.82 -6.88
CA PRO A 19 12.86 -8.07 -7.11
C PRO A 19 12.81 -6.68 -6.47
N GLY A 20 13.76 -6.39 -5.58
CA GLY A 20 13.86 -5.13 -4.86
C GLY A 20 13.11 -5.06 -3.53
N ALA A 21 12.39 -6.12 -3.13
CA ALA A 21 11.60 -6.15 -1.90
C ALA A 21 12.32 -6.80 -0.70
N SER A 22 13.58 -7.21 -0.84
CA SER A 22 14.32 -7.86 0.25
C SER A 22 14.38 -7.00 1.50
N MET A 23 14.09 -7.62 2.63
CA MET A 23 14.04 -6.96 3.95
C MET A 23 15.07 -7.57 4.90
N ASN A 24 15.72 -6.74 5.72
CA ASN A 24 16.53 -7.22 6.82
C ASN A 24 15.66 -7.66 8.02
N THR A 25 16.28 -8.29 9.03
CA THR A 25 15.53 -8.81 10.19
C THR A 25 14.73 -7.73 10.94
N GLU A 26 15.28 -6.53 11.10
CA GLU A 26 14.59 -5.44 11.81
C GLU A 26 13.35 -4.96 11.03
N GLU A 27 13.47 -4.84 9.72
CA GLU A 27 12.36 -4.51 8.82
C GLU A 27 11.27 -5.58 8.84
N LYS A 28 11.66 -6.87 8.79
CA LYS A 28 10.72 -7.99 8.94
C LYS A 28 9.97 -7.93 10.27
N LEU A 29 10.66 -7.59 11.36
CA LEU A 29 10.03 -7.44 12.69
C LEU A 29 9.03 -6.28 12.74
N VAL A 30 9.28 -5.19 12.00
CA VAL A 30 8.34 -4.06 11.91
C VAL A 30 7.06 -4.50 11.19
N ILE A 31 7.18 -5.20 10.06
CA ILE A 31 6.02 -5.74 9.32
C ILE A 31 5.30 -6.81 10.16
N ALA A 32 6.02 -7.72 10.82
CA ALA A 32 5.41 -8.74 11.68
C ALA A 32 4.56 -8.12 12.81
N ARG A 33 5.03 -7.03 13.44
CA ARG A 33 4.21 -6.29 14.44
C ARG A 33 2.94 -5.73 13.82
N GLN A 34 3.00 -5.25 12.58
CA GLN A 34 1.82 -4.75 11.88
C GLN A 34 0.84 -5.87 11.54
N LEU A 35 1.33 -7.02 11.07
CA LEU A 35 0.50 -8.21 10.80
C LEU A 35 -0.19 -8.73 12.07
N ILE A 36 0.53 -8.78 13.20
CA ILE A 36 -0.05 -9.12 14.52
C ILE A 36 -1.15 -8.12 14.89
N ARG A 37 -0.93 -6.82 14.70
CA ARG A 37 -1.94 -5.78 14.96
C ARG A 37 -3.16 -5.94 14.05
N MET A 38 -2.96 -6.37 12.83
CA MET A 38 -4.05 -6.69 11.89
C MET A 38 -4.81 -7.96 12.26
N ASN A 39 -4.32 -8.74 13.23
CA ASN A 39 -4.91 -9.99 13.66
C ASN A 39 -4.96 -11.06 12.54
N VAL A 40 -3.89 -11.17 11.75
CA VAL A 40 -3.76 -12.28 10.78
C VAL A 40 -3.60 -13.61 11.53
N ASP A 41 -4.09 -14.70 10.96
CA ASP A 41 -4.08 -15.99 11.61
C ASP A 41 -2.71 -16.68 11.57
N VAL A 42 -1.97 -16.50 10.46
CA VAL A 42 -0.65 -17.10 10.23
C VAL A 42 0.29 -16.07 9.60
N ILE A 43 1.53 -16.06 10.05
CA ILE A 43 2.64 -15.30 9.45
C ILE A 43 3.68 -16.31 8.95
N GLU A 44 3.90 -16.37 7.63
CA GLU A 44 5.04 -17.09 7.08
C GLU A 44 6.29 -16.21 7.16
N ALA A 45 7.14 -16.51 8.11
CA ALA A 45 8.21 -15.61 8.54
C ALA A 45 9.48 -15.69 7.69
N GLY A 46 9.61 -16.72 6.85
CA GLY A 46 10.77 -16.89 5.96
C GLY A 46 11.05 -18.34 5.58
N PHE A 47 12.21 -18.57 4.98
CA PHE A 47 12.77 -19.87 4.61
C PHE A 47 14.07 -20.14 5.38
N PRO A 48 14.02 -20.73 6.58
CA PRO A 48 15.13 -20.77 7.53
C PRO A 48 16.44 -21.34 7.02
N ILE A 49 16.38 -22.31 6.08
CA ILE A 49 17.57 -22.92 5.50
C ILE A 49 18.28 -22.02 4.47
N SER A 50 17.61 -21.01 3.94
CA SER A 50 18.12 -20.15 2.87
C SER A 50 19.32 -19.33 3.31
N SER A 51 19.29 -18.80 4.54
CA SER A 51 20.37 -17.98 5.08
C SER A 51 20.32 -17.89 6.63
N PRO A 52 21.46 -17.54 7.29
CA PRO A 52 21.45 -17.23 8.72
C PRO A 52 20.52 -16.05 9.10
N GLY A 53 20.33 -15.08 8.20
CA GLY A 53 19.43 -13.96 8.37
C GLY A 53 17.96 -14.41 8.41
N ASP A 54 17.56 -15.28 7.51
CA ASP A 54 16.21 -15.85 7.48
C ASP A 54 15.94 -16.73 8.71
N PHE A 55 16.91 -17.57 9.09
CA PHE A 55 16.81 -18.34 10.33
C PHE A 55 16.55 -17.43 11.54
N LYS A 56 17.36 -16.36 11.68
CA LYS A 56 17.20 -15.38 12.77
C LYS A 56 15.84 -14.68 12.69
N SER A 57 15.41 -14.28 11.52
CA SER A 57 14.12 -13.60 11.34
C SER A 57 12.94 -14.48 11.78
N VAL A 58 12.92 -15.75 11.37
CA VAL A 58 11.88 -16.70 11.80
C VAL A 58 11.89 -16.88 13.32
N ALA A 59 13.08 -17.05 13.94
CA ALA A 59 13.20 -17.22 15.37
C ALA A 59 12.73 -15.97 16.17
N GLU A 60 13.09 -14.77 15.74
CA GLU A 60 12.68 -13.53 16.42
C GLU A 60 11.19 -13.22 16.19
N ILE A 61 10.65 -13.50 15.01
CA ILE A 61 9.19 -13.38 14.74
C ILE A 61 8.42 -14.39 15.56
N GLY A 62 8.92 -15.64 15.69
CA GLY A 62 8.32 -16.65 16.55
C GLY A 62 8.20 -16.20 18.01
N LYS A 63 9.23 -15.57 18.54
CA LYS A 63 9.25 -14.98 19.87
C LYS A 63 8.30 -13.77 19.99
N LEU A 64 8.28 -12.92 18.98
CA LEU A 64 7.44 -11.71 18.94
C LEU A 64 5.95 -12.04 18.90
N ALA A 65 5.54 -13.03 18.12
CA ALA A 65 4.15 -13.39 17.90
C ALA A 65 3.47 -13.92 19.16
N GLY A 66 4.21 -14.61 20.05
CA GLY A 66 3.63 -15.21 21.25
C GLY A 66 2.42 -16.09 20.93
N ASP A 67 1.27 -15.82 21.57
CA ASP A 67 0.01 -16.53 21.34
C ASP A 67 -0.88 -15.87 20.26
N ALA A 68 -0.47 -14.72 19.71
CA ALA A 68 -1.33 -13.90 18.84
C ALA A 68 -1.67 -14.59 17.51
N CYS A 69 -0.68 -15.22 16.86
CA CYS A 69 -0.87 -15.92 15.59
C CYS A 69 0.07 -17.13 15.48
N THR A 70 -0.20 -17.97 14.50
CA THR A 70 0.70 -19.06 14.12
C THR A 70 1.90 -18.49 13.34
N VAL A 71 3.11 -18.96 13.65
CA VAL A 71 4.32 -18.60 12.89
C VAL A 71 4.76 -19.80 12.08
N CYS A 72 4.88 -19.56 10.78
CA CYS A 72 5.19 -20.58 9.79
C CYS A 72 6.59 -20.42 9.22
N GLY A 73 7.26 -21.52 8.94
CA GLY A 73 8.53 -21.55 8.23
C GLY A 73 8.44 -22.49 7.02
N LEU A 74 8.83 -21.96 5.85
CA LEU A 74 8.87 -22.74 4.61
C LEU A 74 10.00 -23.76 4.64
N THR A 75 9.76 -24.94 4.07
CA THR A 75 10.77 -25.98 3.83
C THR A 75 10.46 -26.67 2.51
N ARG A 76 11.48 -27.19 1.85
CA ARG A 76 11.29 -28.24 0.85
C ARG A 76 11.05 -29.58 1.56
N ALA A 77 10.50 -30.56 0.85
CA ALA A 77 10.38 -31.94 1.34
C ALA A 77 11.78 -32.62 1.46
N VAL A 78 12.62 -32.07 2.34
CA VAL A 78 14.01 -32.47 2.63
C VAL A 78 14.24 -32.42 4.13
N ASP A 79 14.72 -33.50 4.74
CA ASP A 79 14.89 -33.62 6.18
C ASP A 79 15.68 -32.46 6.79
N LYS A 80 16.76 -32.06 6.12
CA LYS A 80 17.61 -30.96 6.62
C LYS A 80 16.89 -29.61 6.65
N ASP A 81 16.03 -29.32 5.67
CA ASP A 81 15.24 -28.11 5.65
C ASP A 81 14.25 -28.10 6.83
N ILE A 82 13.59 -29.25 7.06
CA ILE A 82 12.61 -29.44 8.14
C ILE A 82 13.29 -29.31 9.52
N GLU A 83 14.47 -29.90 9.73
CA GLU A 83 15.25 -29.76 10.97
C GLU A 83 15.60 -28.29 11.28
N VAL A 84 16.08 -27.57 10.26
CA VAL A 84 16.48 -26.16 10.42
C VAL A 84 15.25 -25.28 10.70
N ALA A 85 14.12 -25.53 10.04
CA ALA A 85 12.87 -24.81 10.32
C ALA A 85 12.35 -25.13 11.72
N ALA A 86 12.36 -26.40 12.13
CA ALA A 86 11.97 -26.79 13.48
C ALA A 86 12.82 -26.10 14.55
N GLU A 87 14.15 -25.99 14.33
CA GLU A 87 15.04 -25.28 15.26
C GLU A 87 14.72 -23.78 15.33
N ALA A 88 14.50 -23.12 14.19
CA ALA A 88 14.13 -21.70 14.15
C ALA A 88 12.79 -21.44 14.83
N LEU A 89 11.83 -22.35 14.69
CA LEU A 89 10.47 -22.23 15.22
C LEU A 89 10.35 -22.59 16.70
N LYS A 90 11.40 -23.08 17.38
CA LYS A 90 11.37 -23.41 18.82
C LYS A 90 10.93 -22.25 19.71
N THR A 91 11.13 -21.02 19.27
CA THR A 91 10.72 -19.82 20.01
C THR A 91 9.24 -19.46 19.84
N ALA A 92 8.59 -20.02 18.82
CA ALA A 92 7.17 -19.79 18.54
C ALA A 92 6.30 -20.64 19.48
N LYS A 93 5.22 -20.05 20.01
CA LYS A 93 4.24 -20.79 20.81
C LYS A 93 3.28 -21.61 19.95
N ARG A 94 3.04 -21.15 18.73
CA ARG A 94 2.19 -21.81 17.72
C ARG A 94 3.01 -22.02 16.46
N PRO A 95 3.95 -22.98 16.44
CA PRO A 95 4.79 -23.23 15.28
C PRO A 95 4.06 -24.02 14.20
N ARG A 96 4.28 -23.69 12.93
CA ARG A 96 3.86 -24.48 11.77
C ARG A 96 5.06 -24.70 10.84
N ILE A 97 5.25 -25.93 10.40
CA ILE A 97 6.19 -26.25 9.32
C ILE A 97 5.38 -26.37 8.01
N HIS A 98 5.78 -25.57 7.02
CA HIS A 98 5.22 -25.57 5.66
C HIS A 98 6.17 -26.32 4.74
N THR A 99 5.84 -27.56 4.36
CA THR A 99 6.70 -28.44 3.57
C THR A 99 5.97 -28.96 2.33
N GLY A 100 6.69 -29.24 1.25
CA GLY A 100 6.06 -29.77 0.05
C GLY A 100 7.01 -29.92 -1.13
N LEU A 101 6.43 -30.23 -2.27
CA LEU A 101 7.14 -30.44 -3.52
C LEU A 101 6.25 -30.17 -4.73
N GLY A 102 6.88 -30.06 -5.91
CA GLY A 102 6.17 -29.83 -7.18
C GLY A 102 5.40 -31.07 -7.65
N VAL A 103 4.15 -30.85 -8.10
CA VAL A 103 3.23 -31.96 -8.48
C VAL A 103 2.78 -31.90 -9.94
N SER A 104 3.08 -30.83 -10.67
CA SER A 104 2.75 -30.78 -12.10
C SER A 104 3.67 -31.68 -12.93
N PRO A 105 3.21 -32.15 -14.11
CA PRO A 105 4.02 -33.00 -15.00
C PRO A 105 5.38 -32.36 -15.34
N SER A 106 5.44 -31.05 -15.54
CA SER A 106 6.70 -30.33 -15.79
C SER A 106 7.62 -30.33 -14.57
N HIS A 107 7.07 -30.14 -13.36
CA HIS A 107 7.87 -30.16 -12.14
C HIS A 107 8.41 -31.57 -11.85
N LEU A 108 7.59 -32.59 -11.99
CA LEU A 108 8.02 -33.98 -11.80
C LEU A 108 9.12 -34.37 -12.80
N ARG A 109 8.91 -34.08 -14.08
CA ARG A 109 9.84 -34.46 -15.14
C ARG A 109 11.15 -33.67 -15.14
N ASP A 110 11.04 -32.34 -15.10
CA ASP A 110 12.16 -31.45 -15.42
C ASP A 110 12.88 -30.93 -14.16
N LYS A 111 12.14 -30.63 -13.08
CA LYS A 111 12.67 -30.05 -11.82
C LYS A 111 13.11 -31.15 -10.85
N LEU A 112 12.23 -32.12 -10.59
CA LEU A 112 12.47 -33.14 -9.56
C LEU A 112 13.03 -34.42 -10.13
N ARG A 113 12.73 -34.76 -11.38
CA ARG A 113 13.11 -36.02 -12.07
C ARG A 113 12.63 -37.24 -11.30
N MET A 114 11.36 -37.23 -10.92
CA MET A 114 10.67 -38.23 -10.11
C MET A 114 9.41 -38.72 -10.81
N THR A 115 9.05 -39.96 -10.52
CA THR A 115 7.73 -40.50 -10.84
C THR A 115 6.68 -39.97 -9.85
N GLU A 116 5.40 -40.15 -10.16
CA GLU A 116 4.30 -39.81 -9.26
C GLU A 116 4.38 -40.61 -7.95
N ASP A 117 4.70 -41.88 -7.98
CA ASP A 117 4.84 -42.76 -6.81
C ASP A 117 5.99 -42.26 -5.90
N GLU A 118 7.16 -41.95 -6.46
CA GLU A 118 8.28 -41.39 -5.70
C GLU A 118 7.93 -40.03 -5.08
N ALA A 119 7.12 -39.22 -5.75
CA ALA A 119 6.66 -37.94 -5.20
C ALA A 119 5.69 -38.15 -4.03
N VAL A 120 4.77 -39.11 -4.11
CA VAL A 120 3.89 -39.46 -2.99
C VAL A 120 4.69 -40.01 -1.80
N GLU A 121 5.63 -40.94 -2.03
CA GLU A 121 6.50 -41.45 -0.95
C GLU A 121 7.26 -40.32 -0.24
N ARG A 122 7.80 -39.37 -1.02
CA ARG A 122 8.52 -38.22 -0.49
C ARG A 122 7.62 -37.26 0.26
N ALA A 123 6.39 -36.98 -0.20
CA ALA A 123 5.39 -36.19 0.49
C ALA A 123 5.03 -36.81 1.85
N VAL A 124 4.72 -38.09 1.88
CA VAL A 124 4.39 -38.85 3.09
C VAL A 124 5.56 -38.81 4.07
N HIS A 125 6.79 -39.04 3.59
CA HIS A 125 7.98 -38.97 4.43
C HIS A 125 8.15 -37.58 5.06
N ALA A 126 8.10 -36.52 4.26
CA ALA A 126 8.30 -35.15 4.74
C ALA A 126 7.26 -34.73 5.77
N VAL A 127 5.97 -35.01 5.54
CA VAL A 127 4.90 -34.72 6.50
C VAL A 127 5.13 -35.47 7.81
N LYS A 128 5.36 -36.81 7.77
CA LYS A 128 5.64 -37.61 8.94
C LYS A 128 6.89 -37.13 9.70
N TYR A 129 7.92 -36.71 8.96
CA TYR A 129 9.16 -36.21 9.56
C TYR A 129 8.92 -34.88 10.27
N ALA A 130 8.21 -33.95 9.63
CA ALA A 130 7.85 -32.66 10.23
C ALA A 130 6.98 -32.83 11.50
N ARG A 131 6.08 -33.81 11.52
CA ARG A 131 5.23 -34.16 12.66
C ARG A 131 6.01 -34.58 13.90
N ASN A 132 7.27 -34.99 13.77
CA ASN A 132 8.12 -35.26 14.95
C ASN A 132 8.54 -33.99 15.70
N PHE A 133 8.42 -32.81 15.10
CA PHE A 133 8.86 -31.56 15.65
C PHE A 133 7.72 -30.61 16.05
N VAL A 134 6.62 -30.61 15.26
CA VAL A 134 5.46 -29.73 15.48
C VAL A 134 4.15 -30.48 15.27
N ASP A 135 3.08 -30.00 15.94
CA ASP A 135 1.74 -30.54 15.77
C ASP A 135 0.99 -29.98 14.56
N ASP A 136 1.43 -28.87 14.01
CA ASP A 136 0.79 -28.18 12.89
C ASP A 136 1.73 -28.24 11.67
N VAL A 137 1.34 -29.03 10.66
CA VAL A 137 2.11 -29.24 9.43
C VAL A 137 1.24 -28.92 8.22
N GLU A 138 1.69 -27.95 7.43
CA GLU A 138 1.10 -27.60 6.15
C GLU A 138 1.87 -28.25 5.02
N PHE A 139 1.15 -28.97 4.13
CA PHE A 139 1.72 -29.59 2.93
C PHE A 139 1.29 -28.79 1.71
N TYR A 140 2.27 -28.23 0.96
CA TYR A 140 1.99 -27.58 -0.31
C TYR A 140 2.27 -28.49 -1.50
N ALA A 141 1.31 -28.55 -2.42
CA ALA A 141 1.41 -29.24 -3.71
C ALA A 141 1.81 -28.22 -4.80
N GLU A 142 3.13 -27.85 -4.87
CA GLU A 142 3.57 -26.78 -5.77
C GLU A 142 3.16 -27.04 -7.22
N ASP A 143 2.61 -26.00 -7.87
CA ASP A 143 2.06 -26.05 -9.23
C ASP A 143 0.83 -26.97 -9.39
N ALA A 144 0.03 -27.07 -8.32
CA ALA A 144 -1.22 -27.84 -8.32
C ALA A 144 -2.20 -27.36 -9.40
N GLY A 145 -2.17 -26.08 -9.73
CA GLY A 145 -3.00 -25.50 -10.80
C GLY A 145 -2.81 -26.17 -12.17
N ARG A 146 -1.65 -26.79 -12.42
CA ARG A 146 -1.33 -27.52 -13.67
C ARG A 146 -1.10 -29.01 -13.47
N ALA A 147 -1.37 -29.54 -12.27
CA ALA A 147 -1.27 -30.99 -12.02
C ALA A 147 -2.42 -31.76 -12.66
N GLU A 148 -2.16 -33.03 -12.96
CA GLU A 148 -3.22 -33.96 -13.30
C GLU A 148 -4.12 -34.18 -12.08
N GLN A 149 -5.44 -34.06 -12.25
CA GLN A 149 -6.37 -34.00 -11.12
C GLN A 149 -6.37 -35.28 -10.28
N ASP A 150 -6.31 -36.44 -10.92
CA ASP A 150 -6.30 -37.72 -10.21
C ASP A 150 -5.03 -37.90 -9.38
N PHE A 151 -3.89 -37.47 -9.91
CA PHE A 151 -2.63 -37.45 -9.15
C PHE A 151 -2.68 -36.44 -7.99
N LEU A 152 -3.25 -35.25 -8.19
CA LEU A 152 -3.43 -34.25 -7.14
C LEU A 152 -4.27 -34.83 -5.99
N VAL A 153 -5.39 -35.50 -6.29
CA VAL A 153 -6.20 -36.19 -5.27
C VAL A 153 -5.37 -37.23 -4.52
N CYS A 154 -4.61 -38.06 -5.24
CA CYS A 154 -3.79 -39.12 -4.63
C CYS A 154 -2.74 -38.55 -3.65
N ILE A 155 -1.98 -37.54 -4.06
CA ILE A 155 -0.90 -37.01 -3.22
C ILE A 155 -1.44 -36.21 -2.02
N ILE A 156 -2.55 -35.46 -2.18
CA ILE A 156 -3.20 -34.75 -1.09
C ILE A 156 -3.77 -35.75 -0.09
N GLU A 157 -4.43 -36.78 -0.51
CA GLU A 157 -4.94 -37.84 0.38
C GLU A 157 -3.79 -38.53 1.14
N ALA A 158 -2.68 -38.79 0.50
CA ALA A 158 -1.50 -39.38 1.10
C ALA A 158 -0.89 -38.41 2.18
N ALA A 159 -0.84 -37.11 1.90
CA ALA A 159 -0.39 -36.11 2.85
C ALA A 159 -1.32 -35.98 4.07
N VAL A 160 -2.64 -35.99 3.87
CA VAL A 160 -3.66 -36.01 4.94
C VAL A 160 -3.46 -37.25 5.83
N LYS A 161 -3.38 -38.44 5.24
CA LYS A 161 -3.14 -39.70 5.95
C LYS A 161 -1.78 -39.75 6.66
N ALA A 162 -0.79 -39.00 6.17
CA ALA A 162 0.51 -38.86 6.84
C ALA A 162 0.49 -37.91 8.05
N GLY A 163 -0.59 -37.12 8.21
CA GLY A 163 -0.80 -36.23 9.36
C GLY A 163 -0.67 -34.74 9.07
N ALA A 164 -0.76 -34.32 7.81
CA ALA A 164 -0.88 -32.89 7.48
C ALA A 164 -2.17 -32.31 8.11
N THR A 165 -2.06 -31.14 8.73
CA THR A 165 -3.18 -30.40 9.31
C THR A 165 -3.76 -29.39 8.34
N VAL A 166 -2.95 -28.97 7.37
CA VAL A 166 -3.31 -28.07 6.29
C VAL A 166 -2.76 -28.62 4.98
N VAL A 167 -3.55 -28.54 3.91
CA VAL A 167 -3.12 -28.85 2.56
C VAL A 167 -3.27 -27.59 1.69
N ASN A 168 -2.14 -27.13 1.13
CA ASN A 168 -2.09 -25.92 0.32
C ASN A 168 -2.06 -26.27 -1.16
N ILE A 169 -2.96 -25.67 -1.91
CA ILE A 169 -3.19 -25.88 -3.34
C ILE A 169 -2.80 -24.59 -4.09
N PRO A 170 -1.55 -24.48 -4.60
CA PRO A 170 -1.11 -23.26 -5.26
C PRO A 170 -1.37 -23.27 -6.77
N ASP A 171 -1.84 -22.12 -7.28
CA ASP A 171 -1.71 -21.72 -8.68
C ASP A 171 -0.39 -20.96 -8.85
N THR A 172 0.70 -21.70 -8.83
CA THR A 172 2.09 -21.17 -8.78
C THR A 172 2.44 -20.29 -9.98
N THR A 173 1.81 -20.47 -11.12
CA THR A 173 2.10 -19.73 -12.35
C THR A 173 1.03 -18.69 -12.70
N GLY A 174 0.00 -18.53 -11.87
CA GLY A 174 -1.09 -17.59 -12.11
C GLY A 174 -1.84 -17.87 -13.42
N TYR A 175 -1.96 -19.16 -13.79
CA TYR A 175 -2.45 -19.60 -15.10
C TYR A 175 -3.94 -19.88 -15.13
N ASN A 176 -4.51 -20.30 -14.00
CA ASN A 176 -5.88 -20.82 -13.97
C ASN A 176 -6.94 -19.71 -14.10
N MET A 177 -8.12 -20.13 -14.56
CA MET A 177 -9.33 -19.31 -14.48
C MET A 177 -10.06 -19.61 -13.16
N PRO A 178 -10.77 -18.66 -12.56
CA PRO A 178 -11.42 -18.85 -11.27
C PRO A 178 -12.32 -20.08 -11.20
N TRP A 179 -13.16 -20.28 -12.20
CA TRP A 179 -14.09 -21.42 -12.25
C TRP A 179 -13.38 -22.78 -12.37
N ASP A 180 -12.26 -22.85 -13.10
CA ASP A 180 -11.50 -24.10 -13.26
C ASP A 180 -10.78 -24.44 -11.95
N PHE A 181 -10.16 -23.43 -11.32
CA PHE A 181 -9.46 -23.62 -10.06
C PHE A 181 -10.43 -23.93 -8.91
N GLY A 182 -11.57 -23.24 -8.84
CA GLY A 182 -12.63 -23.56 -7.90
C GLY A 182 -13.16 -24.99 -8.06
N ALA A 183 -13.31 -25.46 -9.31
CA ALA A 183 -13.70 -26.84 -9.58
C ALA A 183 -12.67 -27.86 -9.05
N ARG A 184 -11.36 -27.57 -9.15
CA ARG A 184 -10.29 -28.41 -8.56
C ARG A 184 -10.43 -28.51 -7.04
N ILE A 185 -10.69 -27.38 -6.36
CA ILE A 185 -10.89 -27.36 -4.90
C ILE A 185 -12.12 -28.18 -4.49
N ARG A 186 -13.22 -28.04 -5.21
CA ARG A 186 -14.44 -28.83 -4.98
C ARG A 186 -14.18 -30.33 -5.16
N ASP A 187 -13.50 -30.73 -6.24
CA ASP A 187 -13.17 -32.13 -6.54
C ASP A 187 -12.27 -32.73 -5.43
N LEU A 188 -11.26 -31.98 -4.93
CA LEU A 188 -10.46 -32.41 -3.79
C LEU A 188 -11.33 -32.63 -2.56
N ARG A 189 -12.24 -31.70 -2.26
CA ARG A 189 -13.14 -31.81 -1.12
C ARG A 189 -14.09 -33.00 -1.20
N GLU A 190 -14.49 -33.38 -2.41
CA GLU A 190 -15.41 -34.52 -2.64
C GLU A 190 -14.70 -35.87 -2.66
N ARG A 191 -13.41 -35.91 -3.07
CA ARG A 191 -12.74 -37.19 -3.39
C ARG A 191 -11.66 -37.60 -2.40
N VAL A 192 -11.05 -36.63 -1.67
CA VAL A 192 -9.96 -36.92 -0.74
C VAL A 192 -10.54 -37.40 0.59
N ASP A 193 -10.19 -38.64 1.00
CA ASP A 193 -10.61 -39.20 2.28
C ASP A 193 -9.95 -38.49 3.46
N GLY A 194 -10.76 -38.05 4.42
CA GLY A 194 -10.28 -37.30 5.63
C GLY A 194 -10.09 -35.80 5.44
N ILE A 195 -10.41 -35.24 4.26
CA ILE A 195 -10.22 -33.81 3.94
C ILE A 195 -11.04 -32.88 4.86
N GLU A 196 -12.17 -33.39 5.39
CA GLU A 196 -13.04 -32.67 6.32
C GLU A 196 -12.37 -32.34 7.67
N ASN A 197 -11.28 -33.04 7.99
CA ASN A 197 -10.53 -32.87 9.24
C ASN A 197 -9.31 -31.94 9.10
N VAL A 198 -9.03 -31.41 7.89
CA VAL A 198 -7.89 -30.54 7.61
C VAL A 198 -8.34 -29.24 6.97
N THR A 199 -7.50 -28.23 7.04
CA THR A 199 -7.70 -26.96 6.37
C THR A 199 -7.28 -27.07 4.91
N ILE A 200 -8.14 -26.67 3.97
CA ILE A 200 -7.76 -26.47 2.57
C ILE A 200 -7.30 -25.02 2.43
N SER A 201 -6.01 -24.85 2.14
CA SER A 201 -5.36 -23.56 1.87
C SER A 201 -5.21 -23.37 0.36
N VAL A 202 -5.27 -22.11 -0.09
CA VAL A 202 -4.99 -21.76 -1.48
C VAL A 202 -3.99 -20.61 -1.54
N HIS A 203 -3.05 -20.72 -2.50
CA HIS A 203 -2.03 -19.73 -2.79
C HIS A 203 -2.07 -19.41 -4.29
N THR A 204 -2.35 -18.16 -4.64
CA THR A 204 -2.59 -17.83 -6.06
C THR A 204 -1.76 -16.63 -6.49
N HIS A 205 -1.06 -16.79 -7.65
CA HIS A 205 -0.30 -15.74 -8.29
C HIS A 205 -1.14 -14.93 -9.29
N ASN A 206 -0.68 -13.72 -9.57
CA ASN A 206 -1.47 -12.69 -10.26
C ASN A 206 -1.04 -12.46 -11.72
N ASP A 207 -0.42 -13.44 -12.37
CA ASP A 207 0.15 -13.29 -13.72
C ASP A 207 -0.90 -12.91 -14.78
N LEU A 208 -2.13 -13.39 -14.62
CA LEU A 208 -3.27 -13.01 -15.46
C LEU A 208 -4.22 -11.98 -14.79
N GLY A 209 -3.85 -11.42 -13.63
CA GLY A 209 -4.69 -10.48 -12.90
C GLY A 209 -5.89 -11.13 -12.20
N MET A 210 -5.84 -12.43 -11.89
CA MET A 210 -6.96 -13.21 -11.38
C MET A 210 -6.77 -13.73 -9.94
N ALA A 211 -5.66 -13.41 -9.28
CA ALA A 211 -5.31 -14.00 -7.99
C ALA A 211 -6.41 -13.87 -6.93
N THR A 212 -6.92 -12.66 -6.71
CA THR A 212 -8.01 -12.42 -5.76
C THR A 212 -9.29 -13.16 -6.14
N ALA A 213 -9.63 -13.20 -7.42
CA ALA A 213 -10.81 -13.93 -7.91
C ALA A 213 -10.67 -15.46 -7.76
N LEU A 214 -9.47 -16.00 -8.00
CA LEU A 214 -9.15 -17.42 -7.76
C LEU A 214 -9.31 -17.78 -6.28
N ALA A 215 -8.78 -16.96 -5.38
CA ALA A 215 -8.88 -17.16 -3.93
C ALA A 215 -10.35 -17.16 -3.46
N LEU A 216 -11.14 -16.18 -3.90
CA LEU A 216 -12.56 -16.07 -3.53
C LEU A 216 -13.39 -17.22 -4.09
N GLU A 217 -13.16 -17.63 -5.34
CA GLU A 217 -13.84 -18.80 -5.93
C GLU A 217 -13.46 -20.09 -5.21
N SER A 218 -12.21 -20.20 -4.73
CA SER A 218 -11.77 -21.32 -3.90
C SER A 218 -12.52 -21.37 -2.56
N VAL A 219 -12.76 -20.23 -1.93
CA VAL A 219 -13.58 -20.14 -0.70
C VAL A 219 -15.01 -20.64 -0.95
N ARG A 220 -15.63 -20.24 -2.07
CA ARG A 220 -16.95 -20.74 -2.47
C ARG A 220 -16.99 -22.26 -2.62
N ASN A 221 -15.87 -22.86 -3.03
CA ASN A 221 -15.74 -24.29 -3.26
C ASN A 221 -15.15 -25.07 -2.07
N GLY A 222 -14.90 -24.40 -0.93
CA GLY A 222 -14.58 -25.09 0.32
C GLY A 222 -13.20 -24.81 0.92
N ALA A 223 -12.37 -23.97 0.32
CA ALA A 223 -11.15 -23.50 0.95
C ALA A 223 -11.48 -22.71 2.24
N THR A 224 -10.64 -22.88 3.27
CA THR A 224 -10.80 -22.23 4.58
C THR A 224 -9.57 -21.47 5.03
N GLN A 225 -8.51 -21.43 4.22
CA GLN A 225 -7.34 -20.59 4.39
C GLN A 225 -6.97 -19.97 3.04
N ILE A 226 -6.55 -18.70 3.08
CA ILE A 226 -6.01 -17.98 1.91
C ILE A 226 -4.62 -17.50 2.26
N GLU A 227 -3.64 -17.88 1.42
CA GLU A 227 -2.32 -17.29 1.44
C GLU A 227 -2.32 -16.03 0.58
N CYS A 228 -1.85 -14.93 1.15
CA CYS A 228 -1.85 -13.63 0.50
C CYS A 228 -0.70 -12.77 1.01
N THR A 229 -0.53 -11.60 0.42
CA THR A 229 0.50 -10.64 0.82
C THR A 229 -0.08 -9.23 0.89
N ILE A 230 0.48 -8.39 1.76
CA ILE A 230 0.18 -6.96 1.76
C ILE A 230 0.52 -6.42 0.36
N ASN A 231 -0.39 -5.65 -0.24
CA ASN A 231 -0.28 -5.06 -1.57
C ASN A 231 -0.23 -6.07 -2.73
N GLY A 232 -0.43 -7.35 -2.47
CA GLY A 232 -0.22 -8.40 -3.48
C GLY A 232 1.24 -8.55 -3.89
N LEU A 233 2.20 -8.14 -3.03
CA LEU A 233 3.63 -8.23 -3.29
C LEU A 233 4.04 -9.69 -3.49
N GLY A 234 4.94 -10.01 -4.45
CA GLY A 234 5.43 -11.36 -4.69
C GLY A 234 6.14 -11.53 -6.02
N GLU A 235 6.51 -12.76 -6.30
CA GLU A 235 7.17 -13.14 -7.55
C GLU A 235 6.37 -12.68 -8.79
N ARG A 236 7.07 -12.25 -9.83
CA ARG A 236 6.54 -11.84 -11.14
C ARG A 236 5.46 -10.75 -11.04
N ALA A 237 4.17 -11.10 -11.20
CA ALA A 237 3.04 -10.18 -11.09
C ALA A 237 2.44 -10.09 -9.67
N GLY A 238 3.00 -10.84 -8.73
CA GLY A 238 2.61 -10.84 -7.32
C GLY A 238 1.62 -11.92 -6.94
N ASN A 239 1.14 -11.85 -5.71
CA ASN A 239 0.24 -12.77 -5.04
C ASN A 239 -1.20 -12.23 -4.95
N THR A 240 -2.09 -13.02 -4.40
CA THR A 240 -3.37 -12.52 -3.87
C THR A 240 -3.13 -11.35 -2.92
N SER A 241 -3.81 -10.24 -3.14
CA SER A 241 -3.74 -9.05 -2.30
C SER A 241 -4.53 -9.24 -1.00
N LEU A 242 -3.87 -9.11 0.15
CA LEU A 242 -4.50 -9.26 1.47
C LEU A 242 -5.69 -8.31 1.62
N GLU A 243 -5.50 -7.03 1.32
CA GLU A 243 -6.52 -5.99 1.44
C GLU A 243 -7.74 -6.26 0.55
N GLU A 244 -7.53 -6.80 -0.66
CA GLU A 244 -8.61 -7.07 -1.60
C GLU A 244 -9.46 -8.25 -1.15
N VAL A 245 -8.81 -9.37 -0.79
CA VAL A 245 -9.54 -10.58 -0.40
C VAL A 245 -10.28 -10.40 0.92
N VAL A 246 -9.67 -9.72 1.90
CA VAL A 246 -10.29 -9.45 3.20
C VAL A 246 -11.51 -8.54 3.05
N MET A 247 -11.39 -7.47 2.25
CA MET A 247 -12.52 -6.58 2.03
C MET A 247 -13.61 -7.21 1.18
N ALA A 248 -13.26 -8.03 0.18
CA ALA A 248 -14.24 -8.77 -0.62
C ALA A 248 -15.06 -9.74 0.26
N ILE A 249 -14.42 -10.50 1.15
CA ILE A 249 -15.10 -11.38 2.09
C ILE A 249 -16.00 -10.58 3.02
N ARG A 250 -15.51 -9.46 3.60
CA ARG A 250 -16.30 -8.60 4.48
C ARG A 250 -17.54 -8.02 3.81
N MET A 251 -17.41 -7.58 2.55
CA MET A 251 -18.54 -6.99 1.81
C MET A 251 -19.57 -8.01 1.33
N HIS A 252 -19.18 -9.27 1.21
CA HIS A 252 -20.00 -10.39 0.71
C HIS A 252 -20.10 -11.53 1.73
N GLU A 253 -20.08 -11.21 3.04
CA GLU A 253 -20.12 -12.21 4.11
C GLU A 253 -21.30 -13.16 3.99
N ASP A 254 -22.50 -12.60 3.73
CA ASP A 254 -23.73 -13.40 3.59
C ASP A 254 -23.70 -14.29 2.33
N GLU A 255 -23.15 -13.79 1.21
CA GLU A 255 -23.09 -14.55 -0.06
C GLU A 255 -22.06 -15.68 0.00
N LEU A 256 -20.92 -15.44 0.63
CA LEU A 256 -19.83 -16.40 0.77
C LEU A 256 -20.04 -17.35 1.96
N ASP A 257 -20.97 -17.03 2.85
CA ASP A 257 -21.10 -17.65 4.19
C ASP A 257 -19.73 -17.76 4.89
N ALA A 258 -18.98 -16.66 4.86
CA ALA A 258 -17.58 -16.61 5.28
C ALA A 258 -17.20 -15.25 5.87
N HIS A 259 -16.32 -15.25 6.89
CA HIS A 259 -15.76 -14.04 7.49
C HIS A 259 -14.26 -14.19 7.79
N THR A 260 -13.59 -13.08 8.04
CA THR A 260 -12.22 -13.02 8.57
C THR A 260 -12.18 -12.20 9.85
N ASP A 261 -11.19 -12.46 10.70
CA ASP A 261 -10.98 -11.69 11.94
C ASP A 261 -9.98 -10.53 11.74
N VAL A 262 -9.60 -10.23 10.50
CA VAL A 262 -8.63 -9.17 10.20
C VAL A 262 -9.19 -7.80 10.56
N VAL A 263 -8.39 -7.00 11.28
CA VAL A 263 -8.71 -5.61 11.64
C VAL A 263 -8.51 -4.72 10.42
N THR A 264 -9.57 -4.54 9.64
CA THR A 264 -9.53 -3.85 8.34
C THR A 264 -9.06 -2.40 8.42
N LYS A 265 -9.28 -1.71 9.54
CA LYS A 265 -8.81 -0.32 9.78
C LYS A 265 -7.28 -0.17 9.76
N GLU A 266 -6.53 -1.26 9.81
CA GLU A 266 -5.08 -1.26 9.71
C GLU A 266 -4.56 -1.47 8.27
N LEU A 267 -5.41 -1.74 7.28
CA LEU A 267 -5.04 -2.07 5.90
C LEU A 267 -4.22 -0.95 5.23
N THR A 268 -4.72 0.27 5.23
CA THR A 268 -4.02 1.43 4.62
C THR A 268 -2.66 1.67 5.29
N ARG A 269 -2.58 1.50 6.60
CA ARG A 269 -1.34 1.63 7.35
C ARG A 269 -0.34 0.55 6.97
N ALA A 270 -0.77 -0.70 6.87
CA ALA A 270 0.07 -1.83 6.47
C ALA A 270 0.63 -1.64 5.05
N SER A 271 -0.20 -1.21 4.11
CA SER A 271 0.20 -0.91 2.74
C SER A 271 1.26 0.18 2.67
N LYS A 272 1.06 1.31 3.36
CA LYS A 272 2.02 2.41 3.40
C LYS A 272 3.34 2.00 4.08
N LEU A 273 3.25 1.22 5.16
CA LEU A 273 4.42 0.75 5.89
C LEU A 273 5.29 -0.15 4.99
N LEU A 274 4.68 -1.13 4.31
CA LEU A 274 5.40 -2.01 3.40
C LEU A 274 6.05 -1.22 2.26
N SER A 275 5.30 -0.29 1.64
CA SER A 275 5.84 0.57 0.58
C SER A 275 7.01 1.42 1.05
N SER A 276 6.98 1.94 2.28
CA SER A 276 8.07 2.75 2.84
C SER A 276 9.33 1.93 3.13
N ILE A 277 9.19 0.66 3.50
CA ILE A 277 10.31 -0.24 3.80
C ILE A 277 10.94 -0.76 2.51
N THR A 278 10.12 -1.24 1.57
CA THR A 278 10.61 -1.87 0.34
C THR A 278 10.94 -0.87 -0.76
N GLY A 279 10.44 0.37 -0.69
CA GLY A 279 10.50 1.35 -1.78
C GLY A 279 9.55 1.03 -2.96
N ILE A 280 8.78 -0.06 -2.88
CA ILE A 280 7.83 -0.46 -3.92
C ILE A 280 6.47 0.19 -3.62
N ASN A 281 6.15 1.24 -4.37
CA ASN A 281 4.88 1.95 -4.23
C ASN A 281 3.75 1.23 -4.97
N VAL A 282 2.57 1.23 -4.37
CA VAL A 282 1.37 0.75 -5.05
C VAL A 282 0.92 1.74 -6.12
N GLN A 283 0.25 1.24 -7.15
CA GLN A 283 -0.36 2.09 -8.16
C GLN A 283 -1.41 3.01 -7.51
N PRO A 284 -1.56 4.27 -7.97
CA PRO A 284 -2.58 5.18 -7.41
C PRO A 284 -4.00 4.62 -7.46
N ASN A 285 -4.33 3.82 -8.47
CA ASN A 285 -5.62 3.15 -8.63
C ASN A 285 -5.68 1.73 -8.06
N LYS A 286 -4.70 1.34 -7.21
CA LYS A 286 -4.77 0.05 -6.50
C LYS A 286 -6.04 -0.02 -5.67
N ALA A 287 -6.77 -1.11 -5.77
CA ALA A 287 -7.97 -1.31 -4.99
C ALA A 287 -7.69 -1.18 -3.49
N ILE A 288 -8.63 -0.64 -2.73
CA ILE A 288 -8.64 -0.46 -1.27
C ILE A 288 -7.60 0.55 -0.73
N VAL A 289 -6.33 0.47 -1.15
CA VAL A 289 -5.20 1.19 -0.50
C VAL A 289 -4.53 2.22 -1.41
N GLY A 290 -4.87 2.25 -2.70
CA GLY A 290 -4.31 3.23 -3.64
C GLY A 290 -4.78 4.65 -3.33
N ALA A 291 -3.97 5.64 -3.67
CA ALA A 291 -4.27 7.05 -3.40
C ALA A 291 -5.60 7.52 -4.03
N ASN A 292 -6.00 6.92 -5.16
CA ASN A 292 -7.23 7.23 -5.88
C ASN A 292 -8.42 6.32 -5.50
N ALA A 293 -8.22 5.35 -4.59
CA ALA A 293 -9.27 4.38 -4.25
C ALA A 293 -10.57 5.05 -3.73
N PHE A 294 -10.43 6.22 -3.10
CA PHE A 294 -11.53 7.03 -2.55
C PHE A 294 -11.51 8.46 -3.08
N ALA A 295 -11.05 8.66 -4.33
CA ALA A 295 -10.97 9.97 -4.95
C ALA A 295 -11.91 10.06 -6.16
N HIS A 296 -12.70 11.13 -6.22
CA HIS A 296 -13.66 11.38 -7.28
C HIS A 296 -13.27 12.62 -8.08
N SER A 297 -13.04 12.46 -9.38
CA SER A 297 -12.71 13.56 -10.31
C SER A 297 -13.80 13.81 -11.38
N SER A 298 -14.72 12.88 -11.57
CA SER A 298 -15.84 13.03 -12.50
C SER A 298 -16.96 13.85 -11.86
N GLY A 299 -17.45 14.89 -12.55
CA GLY A 299 -18.53 15.76 -12.03
C GLY A 299 -19.81 14.99 -11.67
N ILE A 300 -20.16 13.96 -12.46
CA ILE A 300 -21.35 13.11 -12.19
C ILE A 300 -21.14 12.32 -10.89
N HIS A 301 -19.94 11.75 -10.69
CA HIS A 301 -19.63 11.01 -9.47
C HIS A 301 -19.59 11.92 -8.25
N GLN A 302 -18.97 13.11 -8.39
CA GLN A 302 -18.91 14.11 -7.33
C GLN A 302 -20.31 14.55 -6.88
N ASP A 303 -21.21 14.85 -7.81
CA ASP A 303 -22.60 15.20 -7.51
C ASP A 303 -23.34 14.05 -6.81
N GLY A 304 -23.12 12.80 -7.27
CA GLY A 304 -23.71 11.62 -6.63
C GLY A 304 -23.25 11.44 -5.19
N VAL A 305 -21.92 11.43 -4.95
CA VAL A 305 -21.32 11.25 -3.61
C VAL A 305 -21.76 12.35 -2.65
N LEU A 306 -21.87 13.61 -3.13
CA LEU A 306 -22.36 14.74 -2.32
C LEU A 306 -23.83 14.60 -1.90
N LYS A 307 -24.64 13.93 -2.71
CA LYS A 307 -26.06 13.65 -2.39
C LYS A 307 -26.21 12.45 -1.47
N ALA A 308 -25.50 11.36 -1.78
CA ALA A 308 -25.47 10.14 -0.98
C ALA A 308 -24.19 9.34 -1.33
N ARG A 309 -23.34 9.04 -0.36
CA ARG A 309 -22.05 8.37 -0.57
C ARG A 309 -22.20 7.01 -1.23
N ASP A 310 -23.22 6.25 -0.85
CA ASP A 310 -23.54 4.91 -1.37
C ASP A 310 -23.88 4.87 -2.87
N THR A 311 -24.05 6.03 -3.53
CA THR A 311 -24.23 6.09 -4.98
C THR A 311 -23.02 5.64 -5.77
N TYR A 312 -21.79 5.83 -5.22
CA TYR A 312 -20.53 5.49 -5.87
C TYR A 312 -19.47 4.90 -4.92
N GLU A 313 -19.73 4.83 -3.63
CA GLU A 313 -18.81 4.25 -2.65
C GLU A 313 -19.45 3.04 -1.98
N ILE A 314 -18.87 1.86 -2.20
CA ILE A 314 -19.29 0.61 -1.56
C ILE A 314 -18.57 0.36 -0.23
N ILE A 315 -17.47 1.08 0.05
CA ILE A 315 -16.65 0.95 1.23
C ILE A 315 -16.48 2.32 1.88
N ASP A 316 -16.70 2.42 3.19
CA ASP A 316 -16.33 3.62 3.93
C ASP A 316 -14.78 3.68 4.06
N PRO A 317 -14.11 4.77 3.63
CA PRO A 317 -12.68 4.93 3.82
C PRO A 317 -12.19 4.68 5.25
N ALA A 318 -13.00 5.04 6.25
CA ALA A 318 -12.69 4.80 7.66
C ALA A 318 -12.61 3.30 8.02
N ASP A 319 -13.31 2.44 7.29
CA ASP A 319 -13.29 0.98 7.50
C ASP A 319 -11.95 0.35 7.13
N VAL A 320 -11.18 1.00 6.27
CA VAL A 320 -9.86 0.56 5.82
C VAL A 320 -8.72 1.44 6.35
N GLY A 321 -9.04 2.39 7.25
CA GLY A 321 -8.07 3.32 7.84
C GLY A 321 -7.58 4.41 6.90
N ALA A 322 -8.35 4.73 5.85
CA ALA A 322 -8.10 5.86 4.97
C ALA A 322 -8.68 7.17 5.55
N GLY A 323 -8.08 8.32 5.16
CA GLY A 323 -8.41 9.63 5.72
C GLY A 323 -9.73 10.26 5.25
N GLY A 324 -10.56 9.54 4.49
CA GLY A 324 -11.81 10.04 3.93
C GLY A 324 -11.80 10.12 2.41
N SER A 325 -12.98 10.36 1.82
CA SER A 325 -13.13 10.54 0.38
C SER A 325 -12.64 11.93 -0.04
N GLN A 326 -12.01 12.02 -1.20
CA GLN A 326 -11.47 13.27 -1.73
C GLN A 326 -12.19 13.66 -3.02
N ILE A 327 -12.68 14.89 -3.07
CA ILE A 327 -13.20 15.51 -4.29
C ILE A 327 -12.05 16.27 -4.95
N ILE A 328 -11.54 15.73 -6.05
CA ILE A 328 -10.47 16.36 -6.81
C ILE A 328 -11.09 17.27 -7.86
N LEU A 329 -10.88 18.59 -7.71
CA LEU A 329 -11.39 19.56 -8.67
C LEU A 329 -10.52 19.61 -9.91
N SER A 330 -11.15 19.50 -11.07
CA SER A 330 -10.53 19.52 -12.41
C SER A 330 -11.49 20.09 -13.44
N ALA A 331 -11.09 20.23 -14.69
CA ALA A 331 -11.97 20.64 -15.79
C ALA A 331 -13.23 19.78 -15.98
N ARG A 332 -13.29 18.61 -15.32
CA ARG A 332 -14.45 17.70 -15.32
C ARG A 332 -15.39 17.88 -14.12
N SER A 333 -15.03 18.74 -13.17
CA SER A 333 -15.85 19.01 -12.00
C SER A 333 -17.04 19.90 -12.37
N GLY A 334 -18.24 19.49 -11.95
CA GLY A 334 -19.47 20.25 -12.19
C GLY A 334 -19.72 21.31 -11.12
N HIS A 335 -20.79 22.08 -11.31
CA HIS A 335 -21.24 23.15 -10.41
C HIS A 335 -21.37 22.69 -8.95
N ALA A 336 -21.91 21.49 -8.72
CA ALA A 336 -22.12 20.96 -7.36
C ALA A 336 -20.82 20.81 -6.58
N ALA A 337 -19.78 20.25 -7.22
CA ALA A 337 -18.47 20.03 -6.58
C ALA A 337 -17.76 21.36 -6.26
N LEU A 338 -17.76 22.30 -7.20
CA LEU A 338 -17.17 23.62 -6.98
C LEU A 338 -17.94 24.40 -5.90
N ARG A 339 -19.28 24.41 -5.95
CA ARG A 339 -20.11 25.09 -4.95
C ARG A 339 -19.89 24.51 -3.56
N HIS A 340 -19.83 23.19 -3.46
CA HIS A 340 -19.55 22.50 -2.18
C HIS A 340 -18.18 22.90 -1.63
N ARG A 341 -17.12 22.86 -2.46
CA ARG A 341 -15.78 23.20 -2.00
C ARG A 341 -15.64 24.66 -1.61
N LEU A 342 -16.25 25.57 -2.37
CA LEU A 342 -16.29 26.99 -2.01
C LEU A 342 -17.04 27.22 -0.69
N ALA A 343 -18.15 26.50 -0.44
CA ALA A 343 -18.88 26.59 0.83
C ALA A 343 -18.06 26.07 2.02
N GLU A 344 -17.29 25.01 1.85
CA GLU A 344 -16.32 24.52 2.88
C GLU A 344 -15.25 25.57 3.18
N LEU A 345 -14.81 26.34 2.17
CA LEU A 345 -13.87 27.46 2.31
C LEU A 345 -14.51 28.74 2.87
N GLY A 346 -15.83 28.69 3.14
CA GLY A 346 -16.58 29.83 3.70
C GLY A 346 -17.12 30.83 2.66
N TYR A 347 -17.11 30.47 1.37
CA TYR A 347 -17.63 31.31 0.30
C TYR A 347 -18.99 30.81 -0.16
N THR A 348 -19.99 31.73 -0.18
CA THR A 348 -21.33 31.46 -0.73
C THR A 348 -21.67 32.53 -1.75
N PHE A 349 -22.24 32.11 -2.88
CA PHE A 349 -22.56 32.99 -4.01
C PHE A 349 -23.98 32.75 -4.49
N GLU A 350 -24.65 33.82 -4.91
CA GLU A 350 -25.91 33.76 -5.68
C GLU A 350 -25.62 33.20 -7.08
N ASP A 351 -26.61 32.64 -7.76
CA ASP A 351 -26.46 31.86 -8.96
C ASP A 351 -25.74 32.62 -10.08
N GLU A 352 -26.05 33.88 -10.37
CA GLU A 352 -25.37 34.70 -11.39
C GLU A 352 -23.86 34.90 -11.07
N ALA A 353 -23.55 35.20 -9.81
CA ALA A 353 -22.16 35.39 -9.36
C ALA A 353 -21.38 34.09 -9.37
N PHE A 354 -22.06 32.97 -9.15
CA PHE A 354 -21.46 31.64 -9.17
C PHE A 354 -21.11 31.22 -10.59
N GLU A 355 -21.94 31.53 -11.61
CA GLU A 355 -21.65 31.21 -13.01
C GLU A 355 -20.35 31.90 -13.49
N ASP A 356 -20.13 33.14 -13.13
CA ASP A 356 -18.88 33.84 -13.45
C ASP A 356 -17.65 33.14 -12.82
N ILE A 357 -17.80 32.72 -11.57
CA ILE A 357 -16.75 31.97 -10.83
C ILE A 357 -16.53 30.61 -11.49
N TYR A 358 -17.60 29.92 -11.88
CA TYR A 358 -17.49 28.62 -12.53
C TYR A 358 -16.78 28.70 -13.90
N ASN A 359 -17.06 29.72 -14.70
CA ASN A 359 -16.39 29.95 -15.97
C ASN A 359 -14.87 30.20 -15.78
N ARG A 360 -14.49 31.03 -14.81
CA ARG A 360 -13.08 31.25 -14.45
C ARG A 360 -12.42 29.98 -13.91
N PHE A 361 -13.14 29.21 -13.10
CA PHE A 361 -12.66 27.91 -12.63
C PHE A 361 -12.34 26.99 -13.81
N LEU A 362 -13.17 26.91 -14.83
CA LEU A 362 -12.91 26.08 -16.01
C LEU A 362 -11.67 26.56 -16.77
N GLU A 363 -11.46 27.88 -16.92
CA GLU A 363 -10.25 28.43 -17.56
C GLU A 363 -8.96 28.02 -16.80
N ILE A 364 -8.99 28.06 -15.47
CA ILE A 364 -7.87 27.63 -14.63
C ILE A 364 -7.70 26.10 -14.73
N ALA A 365 -8.80 25.36 -14.66
CA ALA A 365 -8.79 23.91 -14.68
C ALA A 365 -8.35 23.33 -16.03
N ASP A 366 -8.55 24.03 -17.13
CA ASP A 366 -8.03 23.66 -18.46
C ASP A 366 -6.49 23.82 -18.55
N GLN A 367 -5.93 24.72 -17.76
CA GLN A 367 -4.48 24.95 -17.70
C GLN A 367 -3.77 24.08 -16.65
N LYS A 368 -4.51 23.55 -15.67
CA LYS A 368 -3.97 22.76 -14.57
C LYS A 368 -4.64 21.38 -14.54
N LYS A 369 -3.88 20.34 -14.20
CA LYS A 369 -4.45 18.99 -14.03
C LYS A 369 -5.40 18.88 -12.83
N GLU A 370 -5.11 19.64 -11.78
CA GLU A 370 -5.88 19.70 -10.52
C GLU A 370 -5.96 21.17 -10.06
N VAL A 371 -7.12 21.55 -9.53
CA VAL A 371 -7.36 22.87 -8.94
C VAL A 371 -7.43 22.71 -7.42
N PHE A 372 -6.59 23.45 -6.73
CA PHE A 372 -6.47 23.41 -5.28
C PHE A 372 -7.25 24.55 -4.63
N ASP A 373 -7.44 24.48 -3.31
CA ASP A 373 -8.19 25.46 -2.54
C ASP A 373 -7.65 26.88 -2.71
N GLU A 374 -6.35 27.01 -2.78
CA GLU A 374 -5.68 28.29 -2.95
C GLU A 374 -5.92 28.89 -4.33
N ASP A 375 -6.10 28.05 -5.35
CA ASP A 375 -6.50 28.51 -6.67
C ASP A 375 -7.93 29.06 -6.64
N LEU A 376 -8.81 28.40 -5.89
CA LEU A 376 -10.18 28.85 -5.67
C LEU A 376 -10.22 30.17 -4.87
N GLU A 377 -9.43 30.25 -3.78
CA GLU A 377 -9.35 31.47 -2.98
C GLU A 377 -8.77 32.63 -3.80
N ALA A 378 -7.69 32.39 -4.59
CA ALA A 378 -7.14 33.39 -5.48
C ALA A 378 -8.16 33.85 -6.52
N MET A 379 -8.89 32.92 -7.14
CA MET A 379 -9.91 33.22 -8.13
C MET A 379 -11.05 34.06 -7.56
N VAL A 380 -11.49 33.77 -6.35
CA VAL A 380 -12.53 34.56 -5.65
C VAL A 380 -12.03 35.98 -5.29
N GLN A 381 -10.75 36.08 -4.90
CA GLN A 381 -10.12 37.35 -4.52
C GLN A 381 -9.71 38.21 -5.73
N GLU A 382 -9.35 37.62 -6.88
CA GLU A 382 -9.04 38.34 -8.11
C GLU A 382 -10.22 39.15 -8.67
N ARG A 383 -11.42 38.86 -8.21
CA ARG A 383 -12.59 39.67 -8.52
C ARG A 383 -12.44 41.13 -8.04
N ASP A 384 -11.57 41.39 -7.05
CA ASP A 384 -11.45 42.71 -6.42
C ASP A 384 -10.04 43.34 -6.41
N ARG A 385 -8.93 42.65 -6.74
CA ARG A 385 -7.58 43.27 -6.76
C ARG A 385 -6.56 42.50 -7.60
N GLU A 386 -5.70 43.20 -8.37
CA GLU A 386 -4.37 42.73 -8.76
C GLU A 386 -3.54 42.49 -7.49
N LEU A 387 -3.28 41.25 -7.14
CA LEU A 387 -2.46 40.86 -6.02
C LEU A 387 -0.98 41.22 -6.30
N LYS A 388 -0.46 42.34 -5.72
CA LYS A 388 0.99 42.61 -5.71
C LYS A 388 1.64 41.63 -4.73
N ALA A 389 2.71 40.93 -5.16
CA ALA A 389 3.52 40.13 -4.25
C ALA A 389 4.06 41.00 -3.12
N VAL A 390 3.94 40.53 -1.87
CA VAL A 390 4.48 41.22 -0.68
C VAL A 390 5.99 41.04 -0.61
N TYR A 391 6.47 39.83 -0.96
CA TYR A 391 7.89 39.50 -1.03
C TYR A 391 8.21 38.79 -2.36
N THR A 392 9.40 39.11 -2.90
CA THR A 392 9.94 38.49 -4.10
C THR A 392 11.34 37.97 -3.82
N LEU A 393 11.62 36.72 -4.24
CA LEU A 393 12.96 36.14 -4.14
C LEU A 393 13.78 36.61 -5.36
N ASP A 394 14.73 37.49 -5.16
CA ASP A 394 15.59 38.05 -6.22
C ASP A 394 16.82 37.16 -6.48
N ALA A 395 17.43 36.62 -5.42
CA ALA A 395 18.59 35.73 -5.52
C ALA A 395 18.64 34.74 -4.37
N LEU A 396 19.21 33.57 -4.64
CA LEU A 396 19.51 32.56 -3.63
C LEU A 396 20.89 31.96 -3.91
N GLN A 397 21.73 31.95 -2.90
CA GLN A 397 23.01 31.24 -2.92
C GLN A 397 23.01 30.19 -1.81
N VAL A 398 23.35 28.95 -2.15
CA VAL A 398 23.41 27.84 -1.18
C VAL A 398 24.76 27.15 -1.24
N SER A 399 25.33 26.88 -0.08
CA SER A 399 26.54 26.08 0.07
C SER A 399 26.23 24.88 0.95
N CYS A 400 26.43 23.66 0.42
CA CYS A 400 26.20 22.43 1.14
C CYS A 400 27.18 21.33 0.66
N GLY A 401 27.32 20.27 1.44
CA GLY A 401 28.19 19.13 1.15
C GLY A 401 28.77 18.58 2.46
N ASP A 402 29.33 17.37 2.42
CA ASP A 402 29.98 16.75 3.57
C ASP A 402 31.48 17.15 3.60
N PRO A 403 32.04 17.72 4.70
CA PRO A 403 31.42 17.94 6.02
C PRO A 403 30.90 19.38 6.26
N LEU A 404 30.47 20.10 5.22
CA LEU A 404 30.03 21.50 5.33
C LEU A 404 28.67 21.63 6.02
N VAL A 405 28.52 22.65 6.85
CA VAL A 405 27.20 23.01 7.40
C VAL A 405 26.37 23.67 6.28
N PRO A 406 25.20 23.15 5.93
CA PRO A 406 24.34 23.76 4.91
C PRO A 406 24.02 25.21 5.26
N THR A 407 24.35 26.12 4.35
CA THR A 407 24.18 27.56 4.54
C THR A 407 23.51 28.15 3.30
N ALA A 408 22.52 29.01 3.50
CA ALA A 408 21.84 29.73 2.43
C ALA A 408 21.91 31.24 2.67
N THR A 409 22.13 32.01 1.60
CA THR A 409 21.98 33.47 1.56
C THR A 409 20.87 33.80 0.57
N ALA A 410 19.77 34.40 1.07
CA ALA A 410 18.65 34.83 0.25
C ALA A 410 18.61 36.37 0.14
N THR A 411 18.36 36.86 -1.08
CA THR A 411 18.01 38.26 -1.32
C THR A 411 16.52 38.31 -1.63
N ILE A 412 15.78 39.03 -0.78
CA ILE A 412 14.32 39.15 -0.86
C ILE A 412 13.95 40.63 -0.95
N ALA A 413 13.20 41.00 -1.97
CA ALA A 413 12.60 42.31 -2.08
C ALA A 413 11.23 42.33 -1.38
N ASP A 414 10.95 43.40 -0.61
CA ASP A 414 9.64 43.63 -0.01
C ASP A 414 8.72 44.46 -0.92
N GLU A 415 7.48 44.68 -0.52
CA GLU A 415 6.46 45.42 -1.30
C GLU A 415 6.87 46.91 -1.59
N LEU A 416 7.84 47.46 -0.86
CA LEU A 416 8.39 48.81 -1.09
C LEU A 416 9.60 48.79 -2.03
N GLY A 417 10.02 47.58 -2.51
CA GLY A 417 11.19 47.38 -3.36
C GLY A 417 12.52 47.42 -2.61
N VAL A 418 12.50 47.34 -1.27
CA VAL A 418 13.73 47.28 -0.45
C VAL A 418 14.24 45.83 -0.46
N SER A 419 15.50 45.66 -0.87
CA SER A 419 16.16 44.35 -0.88
C SER A 419 16.78 44.04 0.49
N HIS A 420 16.44 42.88 1.03
CA HIS A 420 16.97 42.31 2.26
C HIS A 420 17.89 41.14 1.94
N VAL A 421 19.13 41.17 2.40
CA VAL A 421 20.09 40.07 2.21
C VAL A 421 20.32 39.37 3.54
N LEU A 422 19.93 38.10 3.63
CA LEU A 422 19.91 37.34 4.87
C LEU A 422 20.54 35.98 4.71
N CYS A 423 21.20 35.52 5.75
CA CYS A 423 21.91 34.23 5.75
C CYS A 423 21.44 33.36 6.92
N ALA A 424 21.26 32.09 6.66
CA ALA A 424 20.95 31.09 7.67
C ALA A 424 21.64 29.76 7.43
N THR A 425 21.81 28.99 8.51
CA THR A 425 22.26 27.58 8.46
C THR A 425 21.09 26.65 8.71
N GLY A 426 21.14 25.44 8.15
CA GLY A 426 20.09 24.46 8.30
C GLY A 426 20.61 23.03 8.39
N THR A 427 19.68 22.09 8.59
CA THR A 427 19.95 20.63 8.56
C THR A 427 20.17 20.12 7.15
N GLY A 428 19.72 20.89 6.15
CA GLY A 428 19.88 20.66 4.72
C GLY A 428 19.77 21.97 3.94
N PRO A 429 20.05 21.96 2.62
CA PRO A 429 20.05 23.17 1.79
C PRO A 429 18.67 23.87 1.72
N VAL A 430 17.58 23.10 1.68
CA VAL A 430 16.21 23.64 1.67
C VAL A 430 15.86 24.27 3.02
N ASP A 431 16.18 23.61 4.14
CA ASP A 431 15.96 24.12 5.49
C ASP A 431 16.76 25.44 5.73
N ALA A 432 18.00 25.49 5.24
CA ALA A 432 18.79 26.71 5.30
C ALA A 432 18.15 27.85 4.50
N ALA A 433 17.65 27.58 3.29
CA ALA A 433 16.97 28.56 2.45
C ALA A 433 15.69 29.08 3.11
N TYR A 434 14.86 28.21 3.67
CA TYR A 434 13.62 28.61 4.36
C TYR A 434 13.91 29.47 5.59
N LYS A 435 14.87 29.09 6.41
CA LYS A 435 15.30 29.88 7.57
C LYS A 435 15.87 31.23 7.20
N ALA A 436 16.49 31.39 6.03
CA ALA A 436 16.93 32.69 5.53
C ALA A 436 15.71 33.56 5.15
N VAL A 437 14.71 32.98 4.49
CA VAL A 437 13.43 33.64 4.16
C VAL A 437 12.70 34.08 5.44
N ASP A 438 12.61 33.22 6.44
CA ASP A 438 11.90 33.46 7.70
C ASP A 438 12.43 34.67 8.51
N GLN A 439 13.65 35.14 8.23
CA GLN A 439 14.20 36.30 8.90
C GLN A 439 13.62 37.63 8.39
N VAL A 440 13.05 37.65 7.17
CA VAL A 440 12.43 38.85 6.58
C VAL A 440 10.93 38.87 6.86
N VAL A 441 10.29 37.68 6.83
CA VAL A 441 8.85 37.61 6.86
C VAL A 441 8.29 37.74 8.28
N ALA A 442 7.25 38.56 8.42
CA ALA A 442 6.62 38.85 9.72
C ALA A 442 5.69 37.71 10.22
N VAL A 443 5.45 36.71 9.43
CA VAL A 443 4.52 35.59 9.71
C VAL A 443 5.23 34.26 9.58
N ARG A 444 4.87 33.30 10.41
CA ARG A 444 5.41 31.94 10.41
C ARG A 444 4.30 30.92 10.20
N GLY A 445 4.63 29.86 9.51
CA GLY A 445 3.75 28.69 9.38
C GLY A 445 4.59 27.43 9.38
N ASP A 446 4.00 26.35 9.88
CA ASP A 446 4.64 25.03 9.90
C ASP A 446 4.55 24.39 8.51
N LEU A 447 5.69 23.94 7.97
CA LEU A 447 5.74 23.19 6.72
C LEU A 447 5.11 21.81 6.92
N THR A 448 3.98 21.55 6.27
CA THR A 448 3.21 20.31 6.42
C THR A 448 3.32 19.37 5.23
N GLU A 449 3.72 19.90 4.05
CA GLU A 449 3.94 19.10 2.85
C GLU A 449 5.05 19.69 1.99
N PHE A 450 5.89 18.82 1.45
CA PHE A 450 6.93 19.15 0.48
C PHE A 450 6.94 18.12 -0.62
N ASN A 451 6.66 18.52 -1.85
CA ASN A 451 6.56 17.64 -3.02
C ASN A 451 7.39 18.19 -4.17
N VAL A 452 8.20 17.32 -4.79
CA VAL A 452 9.04 17.67 -5.93
C VAL A 452 8.62 16.84 -7.13
N LYS A 453 8.41 17.49 -8.28
CA LYS A 453 8.01 16.85 -9.52
C LYS A 453 8.82 17.37 -10.70
N ALA A 454 9.39 16.49 -11.51
CA ALA A 454 10.02 16.88 -12.76
C ALA A 454 8.94 17.17 -13.81
N ILE A 455 8.98 18.38 -14.41
CA ILE A 455 8.06 18.80 -15.48
C ILE A 455 8.62 18.41 -16.84
N THR A 456 9.95 18.51 -17.02
CA THR A 456 10.64 18.18 -18.28
C THR A 456 11.61 17.02 -18.10
N ARG A 457 12.12 16.45 -19.19
CA ARG A 457 13.11 15.37 -19.18
C ARG A 457 14.49 15.91 -19.57
N GLY A 458 15.56 15.33 -19.03
CA GLY A 458 16.94 15.68 -19.36
C GLY A 458 17.72 16.23 -18.17
N ILE A 459 18.99 16.61 -18.40
CA ILE A 459 19.88 17.18 -17.37
C ILE A 459 19.39 18.56 -16.93
N ASP A 460 18.70 19.28 -17.81
CA ASP A 460 18.16 20.63 -17.59
C ASP A 460 16.66 20.58 -17.25
N ALA A 461 16.21 19.43 -16.70
CA ALA A 461 14.81 19.26 -16.33
C ALA A 461 14.36 20.32 -15.33
N ILE A 462 13.26 21.00 -15.64
CA ILE A 462 12.61 21.92 -14.71
C ILE A 462 11.95 21.09 -13.61
N GLY A 463 12.36 21.34 -12.36
CA GLY A 463 11.73 20.82 -11.17
C GLY A 463 10.68 21.78 -10.64
N GLU A 464 9.43 21.33 -10.55
CA GLU A 464 8.38 22.03 -9.80
C GLU A 464 8.37 21.54 -8.36
N VAL A 465 8.39 22.48 -7.45
CA VAL A 465 8.22 22.21 -6.02
C VAL A 465 6.89 22.77 -5.56
N THR A 466 6.11 21.95 -4.88
CA THR A 466 4.89 22.38 -4.18
C THR A 466 5.13 22.24 -2.68
N VAL A 467 4.85 23.30 -1.93
CA VAL A 467 4.90 23.32 -0.47
C VAL A 467 3.55 23.68 0.12
N ARG A 468 3.23 23.13 1.29
CA ARG A 468 2.10 23.56 2.11
C ARG A 468 2.60 24.01 3.47
N ILE A 469 2.15 25.17 3.89
CA ILE A 469 2.41 25.70 5.22
C ILE A 469 1.10 25.86 5.97
N THR A 470 1.08 25.49 7.25
CA THR A 470 -0.08 25.65 8.12
C THR A 470 0.17 26.84 9.04
N ALA A 471 -0.71 27.83 9.00
CA ALA A 471 -0.65 28.99 9.89
C ALA A 471 -1.15 28.62 11.30
N GLU A 472 -0.91 29.49 12.29
CA GLU A 472 -1.33 29.30 13.68
C GLU A 472 -2.86 29.14 13.84
N ASP A 473 -3.66 29.69 12.91
CA ASP A 473 -5.11 29.55 12.87
C ASP A 473 -5.60 28.22 12.25
N GLY A 474 -4.68 27.30 11.91
CA GLY A 474 -4.95 25.99 11.34
C GLY A 474 -5.21 25.99 9.83
N ARG A 475 -5.14 27.13 9.15
CA ARG A 475 -5.28 27.23 7.70
C ARG A 475 -4.02 26.78 6.99
N VAL A 476 -4.22 26.13 5.85
CA VAL A 476 -3.14 25.62 5.01
C VAL A 476 -2.98 26.52 3.79
N TYR A 477 -1.77 26.94 3.50
CA TYR A 477 -1.41 27.76 2.34
C TYR A 477 -0.43 26.99 1.45
N THR A 478 -0.74 26.88 0.17
CA THR A 478 0.11 26.18 -0.81
C THR A 478 0.88 27.19 -1.63
N GLY A 479 2.19 26.97 -1.79
CA GLY A 479 3.02 27.70 -2.73
C GLY A 479 3.64 26.77 -3.75
N ARG A 480 3.88 27.29 -4.96
CA ARG A 480 4.58 26.58 -6.04
C ARG A 480 5.74 27.40 -6.56
N GLY A 481 6.81 26.73 -6.92
CA GLY A 481 7.97 27.30 -7.57
C GLY A 481 8.53 26.34 -8.62
N ALA A 482 9.00 26.86 -9.72
CA ALA A 482 9.60 26.08 -10.78
C ALA A 482 10.95 26.70 -11.17
N ASP A 483 11.97 25.86 -11.28
CA ASP A 483 13.32 26.24 -11.70
C ASP A 483 14.07 24.96 -12.16
N THR A 484 15.20 25.16 -12.83
CA THR A 484 16.15 24.07 -13.10
C THR A 484 16.89 23.64 -11.84
N ASP A 485 17.01 24.52 -10.84
CA ASP A 485 17.55 24.24 -9.50
C ASP A 485 16.40 23.99 -8.51
N ILE A 486 16.35 22.77 -7.96
CA ILE A 486 15.31 22.34 -7.01
C ILE A 486 15.33 23.20 -5.71
N ILE A 487 16.49 23.68 -5.30
CA ILE A 487 16.60 24.52 -4.07
C ILE A 487 15.99 25.90 -4.36
N VAL A 488 16.26 26.48 -5.53
CA VAL A 488 15.64 27.72 -5.99
C VAL A 488 14.13 27.55 -6.15
N SER A 489 13.69 26.43 -6.79
CA SER A 489 12.26 26.07 -6.87
C SER A 489 11.61 26.01 -5.51
N SER A 490 12.28 25.38 -4.55
CA SER A 490 11.77 25.24 -3.16
C SER A 490 11.61 26.59 -2.49
N ALA A 491 12.61 27.46 -2.59
CA ALA A 491 12.57 28.80 -1.99
C ALA A 491 11.48 29.67 -2.65
N LYS A 492 11.33 29.63 -3.98
CA LYS A 492 10.22 30.29 -4.71
C LYS A 492 8.86 29.79 -4.22
N ALA A 493 8.68 28.47 -4.09
CA ALA A 493 7.45 27.88 -3.58
C ALA A 493 7.12 28.37 -2.18
N TYR A 494 8.12 28.42 -1.29
CA TYR A 494 7.95 28.87 0.08
C TYR A 494 7.56 30.34 0.17
N VAL A 495 8.25 31.24 -0.56
CA VAL A 495 7.92 32.67 -0.62
C VAL A 495 6.50 32.89 -1.15
N ASN A 496 6.08 32.11 -2.15
CA ASN A 496 4.72 32.18 -2.69
C ASN A 496 3.66 31.75 -1.68
N ALA A 497 3.92 30.70 -0.88
CA ALA A 497 3.01 30.28 0.19
C ALA A 497 2.87 31.38 1.26
N ILE A 498 3.99 31.99 1.68
CA ILE A 498 4.01 33.09 2.65
C ILE A 498 3.26 34.32 2.13
N ASN A 499 3.47 34.71 0.86
CA ASN A 499 2.74 35.83 0.25
C ASN A 499 1.23 35.62 0.36
N ARG A 500 0.74 34.43 0.06
CA ARG A 500 -0.69 34.08 0.18
C ARG A 500 -1.19 34.18 1.62
N MET A 501 -0.40 33.70 2.58
CA MET A 501 -0.74 33.79 4.00
C MET A 501 -0.89 35.23 4.46
N ILE A 502 0.08 36.13 4.13
CA ILE A 502 0.05 37.52 4.49
C ILE A 502 -1.13 38.25 3.86
N GLN A 503 -1.39 38.01 2.58
CA GLN A 503 -2.50 38.67 1.87
C GLN A 503 -3.86 38.26 2.45
N THR A 504 -4.02 36.97 2.82
CA THR A 504 -5.24 36.49 3.49
C THR A 504 -5.42 37.14 4.87
N ALA A 505 -4.35 37.32 5.62
CA ALA A 505 -4.39 38.03 6.93
C ALA A 505 -4.80 39.51 6.77
N ARG A 506 -4.19 40.22 5.81
CA ARG A 506 -4.51 41.64 5.52
C ARG A 506 -5.95 41.86 5.03
N SER A 507 -6.49 40.93 4.26
CA SER A 507 -7.89 41.01 3.79
C SER A 507 -8.91 40.89 4.92
N LYS A 508 -8.54 40.31 6.06
CA LYS A 508 -9.39 40.23 7.26
C LYS A 508 -9.31 41.48 8.15
N GLU A 509 -8.12 42.12 8.23
CA GLU A 509 -7.91 43.33 9.04
C GLU A 509 -8.53 44.56 8.37
N GLY A 510 -8.81 44.52 7.07
CA GLY A 510 -9.44 45.59 6.32
C GLY A 510 -11.00 45.51 6.27
N LYS A 511 -11.59 44.53 6.98
CA LYS A 511 -13.02 44.45 7.27
C LYS A 511 -13.28 44.72 8.75
#